data_05250c15cceda344d7e26af291bf98f8
#
_entry.id   05250c15cceda344d7e26af291bf98f8
#
_cell.length_a   1.000
_cell.length_b   1.000
_cell.length_c   1.000
_cell.angle_alpha   90.00
_cell.angle_beta   90.00
_cell.angle_gamma   90.00
#
_symmetry.space_group_name_H-M   'P 1'
#
loop_
_entity.id
_entity.type
_entity.pdbx_description
1 polymer ?
#
loop_
_entity_poly.entity_id
_entity_poly.type
_entity_poly.pdbx_seq_one_letter_code
_entity_poly.pdbx_strand_id
1 'polypeptide(L)'
;MKSLEAIDGWGAETAAAGVVRADGVVATHGPRDAPLRWASVTKLLTGLAALVAVEEGAVELDEHLRRLLSHAGERRRAYSNEAFEEAAGIVAAGAEMPFAEYFHEAVVAPLGLRGSLQGSPASEYVGPLDDLLALGRECLAPTLLAQETLDEATTVQFPGLVGVLPSWGRHEPNDWGLAFELRNDKSPHWTSRHNSPRTFGHFGQSGTFLWVDPALGTACGVLTNKDFGGWAKTAWPAFNDAVVEELSPSVVREQRP
;
A
#
# COMPACT_ATOMS: atom_id res chain seq x y z
N MET A 1 -20.32 4.93 6.47
CA MET A 1 -19.93 3.64 7.07
C MET A 1 -19.60 3.90 8.53
N LYS A 2 -20.34 3.26 9.43
CA LYS A 2 -20.16 3.45 10.88
C LYS A 2 -18.84 2.88 11.38
N SER A 3 -18.33 1.85 10.73
CA SER A 3 -17.03 1.24 11.05
C SER A 3 -15.87 2.25 11.01
N LEU A 4 -15.94 3.26 10.13
CA LEU A 4 -14.88 4.27 10.00
C LEU A 4 -14.76 5.18 11.23
N GLU A 5 -15.83 5.36 11.99
CA GLU A 5 -15.83 6.20 13.21
C GLU A 5 -14.92 5.63 14.32
N ALA A 6 -14.53 4.35 14.23
CA ALA A 6 -13.65 3.72 15.21
C ALA A 6 -12.26 4.41 15.31
N ILE A 7 -11.82 5.15 14.28
CA ILE A 7 -10.55 5.88 14.31
C ILE A 7 -10.53 6.98 15.37
N ASP A 8 -11.69 7.52 15.77
CA ASP A 8 -11.80 8.55 16.81
C ASP A 8 -11.29 8.05 18.17
N GLY A 9 -11.41 6.72 18.40
CA GLY A 9 -10.92 6.06 19.61
C GLY A 9 -9.44 5.72 19.64
N TRP A 10 -8.69 5.98 18.56
CA TRP A 10 -7.27 5.57 18.47
C TRP A 10 -6.31 6.49 19.23
N GLY A 11 -6.80 7.64 19.70
CA GLY A 11 -5.98 8.61 20.44
C GLY A 11 -4.93 9.28 19.55
N ALA A 12 -5.19 9.38 18.26
CA ALA A 12 -4.49 10.29 17.35
C ALA A 12 -5.10 11.69 17.47
N GLU A 13 -4.30 12.72 17.33
CA GLU A 13 -4.80 14.10 17.26
C GLU A 13 -5.54 14.34 15.93
N THR A 14 -5.02 13.74 14.86
CA THR A 14 -5.63 13.76 13.54
C THR A 14 -5.65 12.35 12.97
N ALA A 15 -6.84 11.89 12.58
CA ALA A 15 -7.03 10.61 11.89
C ALA A 15 -8.07 10.78 10.79
N ALA A 16 -7.85 10.14 9.66
CA ALA A 16 -8.78 10.09 8.55
C ALA A 16 -8.81 8.68 7.95
N ALA A 17 -10.00 8.19 7.63
CA ALA A 17 -10.20 6.89 7.01
C ALA A 17 -11.15 7.01 5.82
N GLY A 18 -10.96 6.15 4.83
CA GLY A 18 -11.85 6.10 3.68
C GLY A 18 -11.87 4.75 2.99
N VAL A 19 -12.99 4.51 2.34
CA VAL A 19 -13.23 3.32 1.52
C VAL A 19 -13.57 3.77 0.12
N VAL A 20 -12.97 3.10 -0.86
CA VAL A 20 -13.13 3.42 -2.28
C VAL A 20 -13.36 2.15 -3.10
N ARG A 21 -14.10 2.27 -4.18
CA ARG A 21 -14.23 1.30 -5.28
C ARG A 21 -13.73 1.91 -6.58
N ALA A 22 -13.67 1.13 -7.63
CA ALA A 22 -13.25 1.61 -8.95
C ALA A 22 -14.06 2.81 -9.43
N ASP A 23 -15.36 2.83 -9.14
CA ASP A 23 -16.31 3.88 -9.55
C ASP A 23 -16.34 5.11 -8.65
N GLY A 24 -15.67 5.08 -7.49
CA GLY A 24 -15.56 6.25 -6.62
C GLY A 24 -15.45 5.97 -5.12
N VAL A 25 -15.48 7.05 -4.34
CA VAL A 25 -15.44 7.02 -2.89
C VAL A 25 -16.77 6.51 -2.33
N VAL A 26 -16.70 5.45 -1.52
CA VAL A 26 -17.87 4.86 -0.85
C VAL A 26 -18.21 5.62 0.43
N ALA A 27 -17.19 5.87 1.26
CA ALA A 27 -17.35 6.61 2.52
C ALA A 27 -16.01 7.15 3.00
N THR A 28 -16.07 8.21 3.79
CA THR A 28 -14.90 8.77 4.48
C THR A 28 -15.30 9.20 5.90
N HIS A 29 -14.33 9.27 6.81
CA HIS A 29 -14.44 9.83 8.14
C HIS A 29 -13.16 10.56 8.51
N GLY A 30 -13.27 11.69 9.23
CA GLY A 30 -12.15 12.56 9.53
C GLY A 30 -11.78 13.55 8.41
N PRO A 31 -10.73 14.37 8.59
CA PRO A 31 -10.33 15.42 7.65
C PRO A 31 -9.69 14.80 6.39
N ARG A 32 -10.35 14.96 5.25
CA ARG A 32 -9.93 14.38 3.97
C ARG A 32 -8.73 15.10 3.34
N ASP A 33 -8.54 16.35 3.64
CA ASP A 33 -7.59 17.28 3.02
C ASP A 33 -6.36 17.57 3.88
N ALA A 34 -6.31 17.06 5.12
CA ALA A 34 -5.17 17.23 6.00
C ALA A 34 -3.94 16.50 5.45
N PRO A 35 -2.82 17.21 5.19
CA PRO A 35 -1.59 16.57 4.72
C PRO A 35 -0.93 15.80 5.87
N LEU A 36 -0.85 14.50 5.74
CA LEU A 36 -0.24 13.61 6.73
C LEU A 36 0.90 12.79 6.08
N ARG A 37 1.85 12.37 6.90
CA ARG A 37 2.96 11.52 6.46
C ARG A 37 2.46 10.10 6.16
N TRP A 38 2.88 9.58 5.00
CA TRP A 38 2.51 8.21 4.60
C TRP A 38 3.48 7.15 5.11
N ALA A 39 4.67 7.57 5.56
CA ALA A 39 5.74 6.66 5.90
C ALA A 39 5.91 5.58 4.81
N SER A 40 6.03 4.31 5.16
CA SER A 40 6.30 3.25 4.18
C SER A 40 5.20 3.01 3.14
N VAL A 41 4.01 3.57 3.29
CA VAL A 41 2.99 3.55 2.21
C VAL A 41 3.47 4.33 0.98
N THR A 42 4.43 5.25 1.13
CA THR A 42 5.16 5.91 0.03
C THR A 42 5.72 4.91 -0.98
N LYS A 43 6.15 3.71 -0.52
CA LYS A 43 6.71 2.67 -1.39
C LYS A 43 5.76 2.22 -2.50
N LEU A 44 4.45 2.29 -2.26
CA LEU A 44 3.46 1.97 -3.29
C LEU A 44 3.57 2.95 -4.47
N LEU A 45 3.66 4.26 -4.18
CA LEU A 45 3.82 5.27 -5.23
C LEU A 45 5.17 5.15 -5.94
N THR A 46 6.25 4.88 -5.19
CA THR A 46 7.59 4.65 -5.76
C THR A 46 7.62 3.41 -6.65
N GLY A 47 6.92 2.35 -6.23
CA GLY A 47 6.75 1.16 -7.06
C GLY A 47 5.99 1.43 -8.35
N LEU A 48 4.90 2.22 -8.29
CA LEU A 48 4.18 2.64 -9.49
C LEU A 48 5.09 3.45 -10.42
N ALA A 49 5.87 4.41 -9.89
CA ALA A 49 6.81 5.19 -10.71
C ALA A 49 7.85 4.28 -11.40
N ALA A 50 8.38 3.27 -10.69
CA ALA A 50 9.30 2.32 -11.29
C ALA A 50 8.65 1.48 -12.40
N LEU A 51 7.39 1.05 -12.21
CA LEU A 51 6.66 0.27 -13.20
C LEU A 51 6.24 1.12 -14.42
N VAL A 52 5.91 2.40 -14.22
CA VAL A 52 5.71 3.34 -15.34
C VAL A 52 7.00 3.47 -16.17
N ALA A 53 8.16 3.64 -15.50
CA ALA A 53 9.45 3.71 -16.18
C ALA A 53 9.79 2.42 -16.98
N VAL A 54 9.31 1.27 -16.49
CA VAL A 54 9.41 -0.01 -17.22
C VAL A 54 8.52 0.00 -18.47
N GLU A 55 7.26 0.42 -18.36
CA GLU A 55 6.36 0.49 -19.52
C GLU A 55 6.81 1.51 -20.58
N GLU A 56 7.43 2.60 -20.15
CA GLU A 56 8.03 3.60 -21.03
C GLU A 56 9.33 3.11 -21.69
N GLY A 57 9.90 2.00 -21.21
CA GLY A 57 11.18 1.48 -21.68
C GLY A 57 12.40 2.26 -21.18
N ALA A 58 12.23 3.13 -20.19
CA ALA A 58 13.33 3.87 -19.56
C ALA A 58 14.20 2.96 -18.68
N VAL A 59 13.62 1.91 -18.08
CA VAL A 59 14.32 0.89 -17.31
C VAL A 59 13.82 -0.51 -17.66
N GLU A 60 14.66 -1.52 -17.45
CA GLU A 60 14.25 -2.93 -17.58
C GLU A 60 13.78 -3.47 -16.21
N LEU A 61 12.70 -4.23 -16.20
CA LEU A 61 12.25 -4.99 -15.02
C LEU A 61 13.07 -6.28 -14.90
N ASP A 62 14.37 -6.13 -14.70
CA ASP A 62 15.30 -7.24 -14.53
C ASP A 62 15.18 -7.90 -13.14
N GLU A 63 15.97 -8.95 -12.91
CA GLU A 63 15.97 -9.64 -11.61
C GLU A 63 16.38 -8.72 -10.46
N HIS A 64 17.28 -7.77 -10.70
CA HIS A 64 17.76 -6.86 -9.66
C HIS A 64 16.66 -5.91 -9.22
N LEU A 65 16.01 -5.21 -10.15
CA LEU A 65 14.89 -4.30 -9.83
C LEU A 65 13.72 -5.05 -9.18
N ARG A 66 13.40 -6.27 -9.66
CA ARG A 66 12.38 -7.14 -9.02
C ARG A 66 12.73 -7.45 -7.56
N ARG A 67 14.00 -7.75 -7.26
CA ARG A 67 14.47 -8.02 -5.88
C ARG A 67 14.34 -6.79 -5.00
N LEU A 68 14.71 -5.63 -5.49
CA LEU A 68 14.58 -4.37 -4.75
C LEU A 68 13.11 -4.09 -4.39
N LEU A 69 12.23 -4.07 -5.39
CA LEU A 69 10.81 -3.77 -5.20
C LEU A 69 10.07 -4.81 -4.35
N SER A 70 10.54 -6.06 -4.29
CA SER A 70 9.90 -7.11 -3.50
C SER A 70 10.61 -7.46 -2.21
N HIS A 71 11.63 -6.70 -1.82
CA HIS A 71 12.47 -6.99 -0.63
C HIS A 71 13.10 -8.39 -0.65
N ALA A 72 13.36 -8.94 -1.83
CA ALA A 72 13.85 -10.31 -1.99
C ALA A 72 15.36 -10.39 -1.90
N GLY A 73 15.89 -10.82 -0.77
CA GLY A 73 17.27 -11.28 -0.67
C GLY A 73 17.44 -12.67 -1.31
N GLU A 74 18.66 -13.20 -1.30
CA GLU A 74 18.96 -14.52 -1.89
C GLU A 74 18.21 -15.69 -1.22
N ARG A 75 18.07 -15.65 0.10
CA ARG A 75 17.53 -16.77 0.91
C ARG A 75 16.32 -16.40 1.73
N ARG A 76 16.02 -15.11 1.89
CA ARG A 76 14.93 -14.60 2.71
C ARG A 76 14.48 -13.22 2.25
N ARG A 77 13.27 -12.85 2.63
CA ARG A 77 12.82 -11.46 2.56
C ARG A 77 13.51 -10.63 3.64
N ALA A 78 14.05 -9.50 3.24
CA ALA A 78 14.67 -8.52 4.13
C ALA A 78 14.11 -7.14 3.80
N TYR A 79 13.11 -6.72 4.57
CA TYR A 79 12.49 -5.41 4.40
C TYR A 79 13.55 -4.30 4.50
N SER A 80 13.63 -3.43 3.50
CA SER A 80 14.66 -2.39 3.39
C SER A 80 14.11 -1.11 2.78
N ASN A 81 14.47 0.03 3.34
CA ASN A 81 14.26 1.33 2.73
C ASN A 81 15.30 1.59 1.64
N GLU A 82 16.54 1.16 1.89
CA GLU A 82 17.67 1.30 0.97
C GLU A 82 17.38 0.67 -0.39
N ALA A 83 16.63 -0.44 -0.42
CA ALA A 83 16.20 -1.07 -1.66
C ALA A 83 15.32 -0.13 -2.52
N PHE A 84 14.46 0.65 -1.91
CA PHE A 84 13.62 1.63 -2.62
C PHE A 84 14.36 2.90 -2.99
N GLU A 85 15.36 3.31 -2.20
CA GLU A 85 16.30 4.38 -2.58
C GLU A 85 17.09 3.98 -3.83
N GLU A 86 17.60 2.73 -3.88
CA GLU A 86 18.32 2.19 -5.03
C GLU A 86 17.42 2.06 -6.25
N ALA A 87 16.19 1.53 -6.10
CA ALA A 87 15.22 1.46 -7.19
C ALA A 87 14.89 2.84 -7.77
N ALA A 88 14.72 3.86 -6.92
CA ALA A 88 14.53 5.24 -7.33
C ALA A 88 15.75 5.80 -8.08
N GLY A 89 16.97 5.43 -7.66
CA GLY A 89 18.21 5.77 -8.37
C GLY A 89 18.29 5.16 -9.77
N ILE A 90 17.86 3.90 -9.92
CA ILE A 90 17.79 3.22 -11.22
C ILE A 90 16.79 3.95 -12.14
N VAL A 91 15.61 4.30 -11.64
CA VAL A 91 14.61 5.06 -12.40
C VAL A 91 15.14 6.42 -12.81
N ALA A 92 15.76 7.17 -11.89
CA ALA A 92 16.34 8.48 -12.17
C ALA A 92 17.41 8.41 -13.26
N ALA A 93 18.26 7.37 -13.22
CA ALA A 93 19.29 7.16 -14.24
C ALA A 93 18.69 6.79 -15.61
N GLY A 94 17.68 5.93 -15.64
CA GLY A 94 17.01 5.51 -16.88
C GLY A 94 16.18 6.63 -17.52
N ALA A 95 15.51 7.43 -16.71
CA ALA A 95 14.72 8.57 -17.16
C ALA A 95 15.59 9.83 -17.45
N GLU A 96 16.88 9.80 -17.12
CA GLU A 96 17.81 10.94 -17.26
C GLU A 96 17.34 12.22 -16.54
N MET A 97 16.62 12.06 -15.41
CA MET A 97 16.12 13.18 -14.60
C MET A 97 16.11 12.84 -13.10
N PRO A 98 16.08 13.84 -12.21
CA PRO A 98 15.94 13.57 -10.77
C PRO A 98 14.69 12.75 -10.45
N PHE A 99 14.78 11.74 -9.56
CA PHE A 99 13.65 10.88 -9.24
C PHE A 99 12.41 11.65 -8.77
N ALA A 100 12.56 12.69 -7.95
CA ALA A 100 11.42 13.46 -7.46
C ALA A 100 10.66 14.17 -8.59
N GLU A 101 11.33 14.59 -9.65
CA GLU A 101 10.73 15.18 -10.85
C GLU A 101 10.00 14.10 -11.66
N TYR A 102 10.68 12.98 -11.95
CA TYR A 102 10.05 11.83 -12.61
C TYR A 102 8.82 11.32 -11.84
N PHE A 103 8.94 11.14 -10.53
CA PHE A 103 7.86 10.72 -9.66
C PHE A 103 6.64 11.66 -9.74
N HIS A 104 6.90 12.96 -9.80
CA HIS A 104 5.82 13.94 -9.96
C HIS A 104 5.14 13.79 -11.34
N GLU A 105 5.90 13.70 -12.42
CA GLU A 105 5.36 13.61 -13.77
C GLU A 105 4.70 12.27 -14.08
N ALA A 106 5.28 11.18 -13.60
CA ALA A 106 4.81 9.83 -13.87
C ALA A 106 3.63 9.37 -12.97
N VAL A 107 3.52 9.92 -11.74
CA VAL A 107 2.52 9.43 -10.77
C VAL A 107 1.67 10.54 -10.19
N VAL A 108 2.29 11.58 -9.62
CA VAL A 108 1.56 12.61 -8.86
C VAL A 108 0.60 13.40 -9.75
N ALA A 109 1.11 13.93 -10.85
CA ALA A 109 0.33 14.75 -11.77
C ALA A 109 -0.77 13.95 -12.51
N PRO A 110 -0.48 12.76 -13.09
CA PRO A 110 -1.52 11.99 -13.78
C PRO A 110 -2.65 11.50 -12.86
N LEU A 111 -2.35 11.13 -11.61
CA LEU A 111 -3.36 10.75 -10.63
C LEU A 111 -4.05 11.95 -9.96
N GLY A 112 -3.61 13.18 -10.25
CA GLY A 112 -4.14 14.40 -9.65
C GLY A 112 -3.92 14.49 -8.14
N LEU A 113 -2.81 13.91 -7.66
CA LEU A 113 -2.47 13.93 -6.23
C LEU A 113 -2.05 15.34 -5.82
N ARG A 114 -2.37 15.72 -4.58
CA ARG A 114 -2.08 17.05 -4.03
C ARG A 114 -0.88 17.07 -3.10
N GLY A 115 -0.41 15.91 -2.68
CA GLY A 115 0.78 15.73 -1.87
C GLY A 115 2.05 15.79 -2.69
N SER A 116 3.17 15.59 -2.01
CA SER A 116 4.49 15.58 -2.64
C SER A 116 5.48 14.72 -1.86
N LEU A 117 6.52 14.28 -2.56
CA LEU A 117 7.68 13.63 -1.97
C LEU A 117 8.57 14.70 -1.31
N GLN A 118 8.74 14.61 0.01
CA GLN A 118 9.49 15.60 0.81
C GLN A 118 10.96 15.19 1.02
N GLY A 119 11.34 13.96 0.62
CA GLY A 119 12.68 13.42 0.82
C GLY A 119 12.77 11.99 0.30
N SER A 120 12.96 11.01 1.20
CA SER A 120 13.17 9.61 0.81
C SER A 120 11.99 9.02 0.02
N PRO A 121 12.27 8.42 -1.15
CA PRO A 121 11.28 7.69 -1.94
C PRO A 121 10.73 6.44 -1.22
N ALA A 122 11.37 6.02 -0.15
CA ALA A 122 10.92 4.89 0.65
C ALA A 122 9.87 5.26 1.71
N SER A 123 9.72 6.56 2.11
CA SER A 123 8.98 6.86 3.32
C SER A 123 8.48 8.31 3.50
N GLU A 124 8.78 9.22 2.58
CA GLU A 124 8.57 10.65 2.86
C GLU A 124 7.59 11.34 1.90
N TYR A 125 6.59 10.62 1.41
CA TYR A 125 5.43 11.26 0.80
C TYR A 125 4.53 11.84 1.90
N VAL A 126 4.08 13.08 1.68
CA VAL A 126 3.12 13.78 2.54
C VAL A 126 1.93 14.17 1.66
N GLY A 127 0.75 13.68 2.03
CA GLY A 127 -0.45 13.92 1.26
C GLY A 127 -1.72 13.67 2.06
N PRO A 128 -2.87 14.13 1.55
CA PRO A 128 -4.17 13.96 2.19
C PRO A 128 -4.77 12.56 1.97
N LEU A 129 -5.87 12.28 2.68
CA LEU A 129 -6.61 11.01 2.50
C LEU A 129 -7.11 10.84 1.06
N ASP A 130 -7.51 11.92 0.39
CA ASP A 130 -8.00 11.83 -0.99
C ASP A 130 -6.94 11.27 -1.95
N ASP A 131 -5.65 11.57 -1.75
CA ASP A 131 -4.56 11.00 -2.52
C ASP A 131 -4.42 9.49 -2.27
N LEU A 132 -4.55 9.08 -0.99
CA LEU A 132 -4.49 7.66 -0.63
C LEU A 132 -5.64 6.86 -1.27
N LEU A 133 -6.84 7.46 -1.32
CA LEU A 133 -7.99 6.86 -1.99
C LEU A 133 -7.84 6.85 -3.52
N ALA A 134 -7.20 7.88 -4.10
CA ALA A 134 -6.88 7.88 -5.53
C ALA A 134 -5.91 6.74 -5.87
N LEU A 135 -4.87 6.51 -5.06
CA LEU A 135 -3.99 5.36 -5.18
C LEU A 135 -4.76 4.03 -5.05
N GLY A 136 -5.69 3.93 -4.09
CA GLY A 136 -6.54 2.74 -3.95
C GLY A 136 -7.41 2.47 -5.18
N ARG A 137 -7.93 3.52 -5.83
CA ARG A 137 -8.68 3.40 -7.10
C ARG A 137 -7.77 2.96 -8.24
N GLU A 138 -6.58 3.54 -8.35
CA GLU A 138 -5.61 3.14 -9.36
C GLU A 138 -5.28 1.65 -9.26
N CYS A 139 -5.13 1.11 -8.04
CA CYS A 139 -4.92 -0.31 -7.83
C CYS A 139 -6.16 -1.21 -8.12
N LEU A 140 -7.37 -0.63 -8.19
CA LEU A 140 -8.59 -1.37 -8.53
C LEU A 140 -8.95 -1.28 -10.02
N ALA A 141 -8.59 -0.18 -10.67
CA ALA A 141 -8.86 0.12 -12.06
C ALA A 141 -7.72 1.00 -12.59
N PRO A 142 -6.62 0.38 -13.02
CA PRO A 142 -5.40 1.09 -13.37
C PRO A 142 -5.59 1.99 -14.60
N THR A 143 -4.99 3.16 -14.53
CA THR A 143 -4.95 4.17 -15.59
C THR A 143 -3.53 4.61 -15.93
N LEU A 144 -2.60 4.45 -14.99
CA LEU A 144 -1.17 4.70 -15.19
C LEU A 144 -0.46 3.50 -15.83
N LEU A 145 -0.84 2.30 -15.41
CA LEU A 145 -0.23 1.04 -15.82
C LEU A 145 -1.20 0.23 -16.67
N ALA A 146 -0.69 -0.59 -17.54
CA ALA A 146 -1.45 -1.68 -18.12
C ALA A 146 -1.94 -2.64 -17.02
N GLN A 147 -3.12 -3.24 -17.23
CA GLN A 147 -3.68 -4.20 -16.24
C GLN A 147 -2.71 -5.37 -16.00
N GLU A 148 -2.05 -5.83 -17.06
CA GLU A 148 -1.07 -6.92 -17.00
C GLU A 148 0.12 -6.59 -16.11
N THR A 149 0.59 -5.34 -16.14
CA THR A 149 1.69 -4.86 -15.28
C THR A 149 1.26 -4.81 -13.82
N LEU A 150 0.04 -4.33 -13.54
CA LEU A 150 -0.48 -4.34 -12.18
C LEU A 150 -0.72 -5.76 -11.66
N ASP A 151 -1.23 -6.67 -12.51
CA ASP A 151 -1.43 -8.08 -12.18
C ASP A 151 -0.09 -8.75 -11.83
N GLU A 152 0.96 -8.47 -12.60
CA GLU A 152 2.32 -8.93 -12.29
C GLU A 152 2.83 -8.34 -10.98
N ALA A 153 2.62 -7.03 -10.75
CA ALA A 153 3.07 -6.35 -9.54
C ALA A 153 2.40 -6.87 -8.27
N THR A 154 1.17 -7.37 -8.37
CA THR A 154 0.39 -7.94 -7.26
C THR A 154 0.46 -9.47 -7.20
N THR A 155 1.33 -10.08 -8.00
CA THR A 155 1.66 -11.51 -7.95
C THR A 155 2.93 -11.74 -7.13
N VAL A 156 3.03 -12.92 -6.49
CA VAL A 156 4.19 -13.28 -5.65
C VAL A 156 5.47 -13.26 -6.46
N GLN A 157 6.40 -12.40 -6.09
CA GLN A 157 7.76 -12.39 -6.61
C GLN A 157 8.64 -13.31 -5.75
N PHE A 158 9.50 -14.12 -6.37
CA PHE A 158 10.41 -15.05 -5.66
C PHE A 158 9.69 -15.87 -4.58
N PRO A 159 8.81 -16.81 -4.96
CA PRO A 159 7.98 -17.58 -4.03
C PRO A 159 8.80 -18.43 -3.05
N GLY A 160 8.21 -18.70 -1.88
CA GLY A 160 8.82 -19.55 -0.84
C GLY A 160 9.83 -18.83 0.07
N LEU A 161 10.12 -17.55 -0.15
CA LEU A 161 11.03 -16.81 0.72
C LEU A 161 10.38 -16.54 2.08
N VAL A 162 11.06 -16.98 3.13
CA VAL A 162 10.69 -16.65 4.51
C VAL A 162 11.14 -15.25 4.87
N GLY A 163 10.48 -14.61 5.83
CA GLY A 163 10.89 -13.29 6.31
C GLY A 163 10.11 -12.81 7.51
N VAL A 164 10.48 -11.63 7.99
CA VAL A 164 9.76 -10.94 9.06
C VAL A 164 8.95 -9.83 8.41
N LEU A 165 7.62 -9.88 8.60
CA LEU A 165 6.77 -8.73 8.34
C LEU A 165 6.92 -7.79 9.55
N PRO A 166 7.42 -6.56 9.36
CA PRO A 166 7.70 -5.66 10.48
C PRO A 166 6.53 -5.59 11.46
N SER A 167 6.80 -5.83 12.74
CA SER A 167 5.84 -5.85 13.85
C SER A 167 4.77 -6.94 13.83
N TRP A 168 4.59 -7.69 12.75
CA TRP A 168 3.59 -8.76 12.61
C TRP A 168 4.18 -10.16 12.66
N GLY A 169 5.50 -10.26 12.80
CA GLY A 169 6.18 -11.52 13.04
C GLY A 169 6.80 -12.16 11.80
N ARG A 170 7.30 -13.38 12.02
CA ARG A 170 7.88 -14.21 10.97
C ARG A 170 6.78 -14.94 10.21
N HIS A 171 6.86 -14.90 8.89
CA HIS A 171 5.99 -15.64 7.98
C HIS A 171 6.81 -16.55 7.06
N GLU A 172 6.22 -17.70 6.74
CA GLU A 172 6.83 -18.72 5.92
C GLU A 172 5.75 -19.34 5.01
N PRO A 173 5.57 -18.84 3.76
CA PRO A 173 6.33 -17.74 3.13
C PRO A 173 5.94 -16.36 3.63
N ASN A 174 6.81 -15.36 3.41
CA ASN A 174 6.49 -13.94 3.54
C ASN A 174 6.36 -13.32 2.15
N ASP A 175 5.21 -13.49 1.54
CA ASP A 175 4.98 -13.14 0.13
C ASP A 175 4.87 -11.63 -0.09
N TRP A 176 5.51 -11.19 -1.18
CA TRP A 176 5.50 -9.82 -1.67
C TRP A 176 5.40 -9.80 -3.19
N GLY A 177 4.69 -8.83 -3.71
CA GLY A 177 4.72 -8.41 -5.10
C GLY A 177 5.78 -7.32 -5.33
N LEU A 178 5.67 -6.58 -6.43
CA LEU A 178 6.52 -5.43 -6.71
C LEU A 178 5.96 -4.21 -5.97
N ALA A 179 6.60 -3.82 -4.88
CA ALA A 179 6.22 -2.79 -3.91
C ALA A 179 5.00 -3.13 -3.02
N PHE A 180 4.24 -4.15 -3.32
CA PHE A 180 3.06 -4.54 -2.57
C PHE A 180 3.34 -5.67 -1.60
N GLU A 181 2.97 -5.48 -0.32
CA GLU A 181 2.84 -6.58 0.63
C GLU A 181 1.59 -7.38 0.29
N LEU A 182 1.71 -8.69 0.16
CA LEU A 182 0.61 -9.59 -0.19
C LEU A 182 0.13 -10.31 1.06
N ARG A 183 -1.19 -10.25 1.33
CA ARG A 183 -1.78 -10.91 2.47
C ARG A 183 -1.61 -12.42 2.42
N ASN A 184 -2.04 -13.05 1.33
CA ASN A 184 -2.10 -14.51 1.21
C ASN A 184 -2.68 -15.16 2.50
N ASP A 185 -2.02 -16.18 3.04
CA ASP A 185 -2.44 -16.89 4.26
C ASP A 185 -1.71 -16.40 5.52
N LYS A 186 -1.08 -15.22 5.49
CA LYS A 186 -0.36 -14.68 6.64
C LYS A 186 -1.29 -14.46 7.83
N SER A 187 -0.87 -14.97 9.01
CA SER A 187 -1.55 -14.78 10.29
C SER A 187 -0.52 -14.79 11.43
N PRO A 188 -0.52 -13.81 12.34
CA PRO A 188 -1.37 -12.61 12.37
C PRO A 188 -1.05 -11.64 11.22
N HIS A 189 -2.00 -10.79 10.84
CA HIS A 189 -1.86 -9.81 9.78
C HIS A 189 -2.53 -8.48 10.17
N TRP A 190 -2.11 -7.38 9.53
CA TRP A 190 -2.63 -6.04 9.80
C TRP A 190 -3.98 -5.75 9.13
N THR A 191 -4.35 -6.51 8.11
CA THR A 191 -5.67 -6.41 7.45
C THR A 191 -6.73 -7.21 8.21
N SER A 192 -7.97 -7.22 7.70
CA SER A 192 -9.04 -8.04 8.23
C SER A 192 -8.76 -9.54 8.05
N ARG A 193 -9.20 -10.35 9.01
CA ARG A 193 -9.28 -11.81 8.82
C ARG A 193 -10.26 -12.21 7.71
N HIS A 194 -11.19 -11.32 7.35
CA HIS A 194 -12.20 -11.52 6.31
C HIS A 194 -11.77 -11.00 4.93
N ASN A 195 -10.64 -10.31 4.84
CA ASN A 195 -10.07 -9.98 3.55
C ASN A 195 -9.69 -11.24 2.77
N SER A 196 -9.84 -11.20 1.46
CA SER A 196 -9.42 -12.31 0.61
C SER A 196 -7.90 -12.53 0.66
N PRO A 197 -7.40 -13.75 0.40
CA PRO A 197 -5.97 -13.99 0.23
C PRO A 197 -5.32 -13.11 -0.84
N ARG A 198 -6.10 -12.62 -1.81
CA ARG A 198 -5.64 -11.73 -2.89
C ARG A 198 -5.42 -10.28 -2.44
N THR A 199 -5.72 -9.96 -1.19
CA THR A 199 -5.51 -8.61 -0.65
C THR A 199 -4.04 -8.24 -0.64
N PHE A 200 -3.75 -7.03 -1.05
CA PHE A 200 -2.41 -6.46 -1.08
C PHE A 200 -2.42 -4.99 -0.60
N GLY A 201 -1.26 -4.45 -0.33
CA GLY A 201 -1.13 -3.07 0.09
C GLY A 201 0.16 -2.78 0.84
N HIS A 202 0.13 -1.82 1.71
CA HIS A 202 1.25 -1.50 2.59
C HIS A 202 0.78 -0.73 3.84
N PHE A 203 1.58 -0.78 4.89
CA PHE A 203 1.38 0.05 6.08
C PHE A 203 2.66 0.83 6.44
N GLY A 204 2.51 1.87 7.22
CA GLY A 204 3.58 2.80 7.55
C GLY A 204 3.71 3.11 9.03
N GLN A 205 4.93 3.49 9.43
CA GLN A 205 5.28 3.83 10.81
C GLN A 205 4.48 5.03 11.35
N SER A 206 3.93 5.87 10.48
CA SER A 206 3.04 7.01 10.87
C SER A 206 1.61 6.60 11.23
N GLY A 207 1.34 5.31 11.46
CA GLY A 207 -0.01 4.84 11.75
C GLY A 207 -0.94 4.83 10.52
N THR A 208 -0.37 4.68 9.35
CA THR A 208 -1.00 4.76 8.03
C THR A 208 -1.05 3.39 7.38
N PHE A 209 -2.10 3.11 6.63
CA PHE A 209 -2.15 1.95 5.75
C PHE A 209 -3.07 2.17 4.54
N LEU A 210 -2.83 1.39 3.49
CA LEU A 210 -3.74 1.16 2.38
C LEU A 210 -3.79 -0.34 2.12
N TRP A 211 -4.98 -0.92 2.11
CA TRP A 211 -5.19 -2.25 1.54
C TRP A 211 -6.17 -2.20 0.39
N VAL A 212 -5.97 -3.08 -0.57
CA VAL A 212 -6.82 -3.30 -1.73
C VAL A 212 -7.21 -4.76 -1.76
N ASP A 213 -8.49 -5.05 -1.83
CA ASP A 213 -9.03 -6.41 -1.95
C ASP A 213 -9.79 -6.54 -3.28
N PRO A 214 -9.16 -7.12 -4.33
CA PRO A 214 -9.79 -7.26 -5.63
C PRO A 214 -11.03 -8.15 -5.62
N ALA A 215 -11.12 -9.11 -4.68
CA ALA A 215 -12.29 -9.98 -4.57
C ALA A 215 -13.51 -9.22 -4.01
N LEU A 216 -13.27 -8.22 -3.17
CA LEU A 216 -14.32 -7.30 -2.68
C LEU A 216 -14.53 -6.11 -3.64
N GLY A 217 -13.65 -5.90 -4.62
CA GLY A 217 -13.63 -4.72 -5.48
C GLY A 217 -13.48 -3.41 -4.69
N THR A 218 -12.71 -3.44 -3.60
CA THR A 218 -12.67 -2.35 -2.61
C THR A 218 -11.26 -2.12 -2.09
N ALA A 219 -10.94 -0.86 -1.85
CA ALA A 219 -9.74 -0.46 -1.10
C ALA A 219 -10.13 0.37 0.13
N CYS A 220 -9.33 0.26 1.19
CA CYS A 220 -9.49 1.07 2.40
C CYS A 220 -8.15 1.67 2.79
N GLY A 221 -8.15 2.98 3.02
CA GLY A 221 -7.00 3.75 3.44
C GLY A 221 -7.22 4.48 4.77
N VAL A 222 -6.17 4.56 5.55
CA VAL A 222 -6.15 5.31 6.82
C VAL A 222 -4.88 6.14 6.91
N LEU A 223 -5.02 7.37 7.31
CA LEU A 223 -3.93 8.28 7.68
C LEU A 223 -4.10 8.73 9.13
N THR A 224 -2.99 8.77 9.88
CA THR A 224 -2.97 9.38 11.22
C THR A 224 -1.67 10.17 11.45
N ASN A 225 -1.66 11.01 12.48
CA ASN A 225 -0.45 11.62 13.02
C ASN A 225 0.06 10.91 14.28
N LYS A 226 -0.38 9.67 14.50
CA LYS A 226 0.05 8.83 15.63
C LYS A 226 0.90 7.67 15.13
N ASP A 227 2.16 7.64 15.53
CA ASP A 227 3.07 6.58 15.14
C ASP A 227 2.52 5.19 15.46
N PHE A 228 2.79 4.25 14.55
CA PHE A 228 2.50 2.84 14.73
C PHE A 228 3.12 2.30 16.02
N GLY A 229 2.37 1.49 16.73
CA GLY A 229 2.80 0.87 17.98
C GLY A 229 1.89 -0.26 18.42
N GLY A 230 1.97 -0.64 19.70
CA GLY A 230 1.14 -1.71 20.27
C GLY A 230 -0.37 -1.50 20.08
N TRP A 231 -0.81 -0.24 20.09
CA TRP A 231 -2.21 0.12 19.86
C TRP A 231 -2.73 -0.34 18.48
N ALA A 232 -1.91 -0.17 17.45
CA ALA A 232 -2.29 -0.51 16.07
C ALA A 232 -2.47 -2.02 15.89
N LYS A 233 -1.70 -2.85 16.60
CA LYS A 233 -1.82 -4.31 16.54
C LYS A 233 -3.18 -4.83 16.96
N THR A 234 -3.88 -4.10 17.83
CA THR A 234 -5.25 -4.44 18.27
C THR A 234 -6.29 -3.67 17.44
N ALA A 235 -6.05 -2.39 17.21
CA ALA A 235 -7.03 -1.51 16.58
C ALA A 235 -7.22 -1.80 15.09
N TRP A 236 -6.14 -2.05 14.33
CA TRP A 236 -6.23 -2.23 12.88
C TRP A 236 -6.99 -3.50 12.46
N PRO A 237 -6.69 -4.70 12.98
CA PRO A 237 -7.47 -5.88 12.62
C PRO A 237 -8.96 -5.72 12.97
N ALA A 238 -9.27 -5.18 14.15
CA ALA A 238 -10.65 -4.97 14.59
C ALA A 238 -11.39 -3.93 13.71
N PHE A 239 -10.73 -2.83 13.35
CA PHE A 239 -11.25 -1.83 12.43
C PHE A 239 -11.51 -2.44 11.05
N ASN A 240 -10.51 -3.13 10.49
CA ASN A 240 -10.61 -3.74 9.18
C ASN A 240 -11.68 -4.85 9.14
N ASP A 241 -11.83 -5.64 10.21
CA ASP A 241 -12.92 -6.62 10.34
C ASP A 241 -14.28 -5.90 10.24
N ALA A 242 -14.48 -4.82 11.00
CA ALA A 242 -15.73 -4.05 10.99
C ALA A 242 -16.02 -3.41 9.62
N VAL A 243 -14.97 -2.91 8.91
CA VAL A 243 -15.11 -2.37 7.56
C VAL A 243 -15.56 -3.44 6.58
N VAL A 244 -14.91 -4.61 6.57
CA VAL A 244 -15.27 -5.71 5.66
C VAL A 244 -16.66 -6.27 5.99
N GLU A 245 -17.01 -6.41 7.28
CA GLU A 245 -18.34 -6.83 7.72
C GLU A 245 -19.45 -5.86 7.24
N GLU A 246 -19.20 -4.57 7.30
CA GLU A 246 -20.18 -3.56 6.84
C GLU A 246 -20.33 -3.55 5.31
N LEU A 247 -19.23 -3.80 4.58
CA LEU A 247 -19.25 -3.86 3.11
C LEU A 247 -19.89 -5.12 2.54
N SER A 248 -19.74 -6.26 3.22
CA SER A 248 -20.15 -7.57 2.74
C SER A 248 -20.68 -8.46 3.86
N PRO A 249 -21.86 -8.16 4.43
CA PRO A 249 -22.40 -8.94 5.53
C PRO A 249 -22.61 -10.42 5.21
N SER A 250 -22.79 -10.80 3.95
CA SER A 250 -22.97 -12.19 3.48
C SER A 250 -21.67 -12.99 3.53
N VAL A 251 -20.55 -12.41 3.12
CA VAL A 251 -19.23 -13.06 3.12
C VAL A 251 -18.83 -13.48 4.55
N VAL A 252 -19.11 -12.62 5.51
CA VAL A 252 -18.78 -12.88 6.91
C VAL A 252 -19.64 -13.99 7.53
N ARG A 253 -20.90 -14.13 7.09
CA ARG A 253 -21.80 -15.20 7.60
C ARG A 253 -21.35 -16.59 7.15
N GLU A 254 -20.79 -16.72 5.94
CA GLU A 254 -20.31 -17.99 5.40
C GLU A 254 -18.99 -18.46 6.05
N GLN A 255 -18.22 -17.55 6.66
CA GLN A 255 -16.94 -17.85 7.31
C GLN A 255 -17.03 -18.08 8.82
N ARG A 256 -18.23 -17.98 9.41
CA ARG A 256 -18.43 -18.33 10.81
C ARG A 256 -18.57 -19.85 10.95
N PRO A 257 -17.76 -20.48 11.83
CA PRO A 257 -17.80 -21.93 12.08
C PRO A 257 -19.15 -22.38 12.64
#